data_877db83725a3a48f1f3449da22ac7ad6
#
_entry.id   877db83725a3a48f1f3449da22ac7ad6
#
_cell.length_a   1.000
_cell.length_b   1.000
_cell.length_c   1.000
_cell.angle_alpha   90.00
_cell.angle_beta   90.00
_cell.angle_gamma   90.00
#
_symmetry.space_group_name_H-M   'P 1'
#
loop_
_entity.id
_entity.type
_entity.pdbx_description
1 polymer ?
#
loop_
_entity_poly.entity_id
_entity_poly.type
_entity_poly.pdbx_seq_one_letter_code
_entity_poly.pdbx_strand_id
1 'polypeptide(L)'
;MNDFNYHIQWLKSPGYLLAEVPSPIVAELRQSMGSLEKTPETDARTTLRGHIQEEWSLPLTKEISAFTRCLSYEYIKQFGFQPSMGVAETMRNIDECDFKLKRLWVNYQKRYDFNPLHIHSGLFSFVIWVQIPYDIKKEQEQYVTNGNETAAFMFQYNTAPVSYTHLT
;
A
#
# COMPACT_ATOMS: atom_id res chain seq x y z
N MET A 1 -22.13 -14.84 -42.65
CA MET A 1 -21.45 -14.42 -41.38
C MET A 1 -20.12 -15.16 -41.34
N ASN A 2 -19.04 -14.44 -41.23
CA ASN A 2 -17.75 -15.08 -41.10
C ASN A 2 -17.63 -15.60 -39.68
N ASP A 3 -17.45 -16.90 -39.51
CA ASP A 3 -17.15 -17.50 -38.22
C ASP A 3 -15.71 -17.10 -37.84
N PHE A 4 -15.60 -16.22 -36.85
CA PHE A 4 -14.31 -15.85 -36.29
C PHE A 4 -13.95 -16.81 -35.13
N ASN A 5 -12.80 -17.45 -35.22
CA ASN A 5 -12.25 -18.15 -34.11
C ASN A 5 -11.52 -17.14 -33.22
N TYR A 6 -11.96 -17.00 -31.98
CA TYR A 6 -11.31 -16.13 -31.00
C TYR A 6 -11.16 -16.82 -29.64
N HIS A 7 -10.16 -16.42 -28.91
CA HIS A 7 -9.96 -16.83 -27.53
C HIS A 7 -10.08 -15.62 -26.63
N ILE A 8 -10.87 -15.75 -25.57
CA ILE A 8 -10.96 -14.72 -24.53
C ILE A 8 -9.90 -15.05 -23.47
N GLN A 9 -8.95 -14.14 -23.29
CA GLN A 9 -7.97 -14.20 -22.23
C GLN A 9 -8.33 -13.18 -21.15
N TRP A 10 -8.75 -13.68 -20.00
CA TRP A 10 -8.96 -12.82 -18.84
C TRP A 10 -7.64 -12.55 -18.16
N LEU A 11 -7.28 -11.27 -18.00
CA LEU A 11 -6.15 -10.89 -17.15
C LEU A 11 -6.60 -10.93 -15.70
N LYS A 12 -5.87 -11.67 -14.88
CA LYS A 12 -6.10 -11.65 -13.44
C LYS A 12 -5.71 -10.29 -12.90
N SER A 13 -6.68 -9.58 -12.34
CA SER A 13 -6.41 -8.35 -11.60
C SER A 13 -5.92 -8.71 -10.20
N PRO A 14 -4.83 -8.14 -9.71
CA PRO A 14 -4.49 -8.25 -8.31
C PRO A 14 -5.60 -7.57 -7.50
N GLY A 15 -5.94 -8.18 -6.37
CA GLY A 15 -6.85 -7.59 -5.40
C GLY A 15 -6.09 -6.85 -4.30
N TYR A 16 -6.82 -6.47 -3.27
CA TYR A 16 -6.26 -6.04 -2.01
C TYR A 16 -7.00 -6.72 -0.85
N LEU A 17 -6.34 -6.87 0.27
CA LEU A 17 -6.98 -7.30 1.51
C LEU A 17 -7.33 -6.05 2.33
N LEU A 18 -8.56 -6.00 2.80
CA LEU A 18 -8.98 -5.08 3.85
C LEU A 18 -9.19 -5.91 5.13
N ALA A 19 -8.44 -5.60 6.16
CA ALA A 19 -8.47 -6.35 7.40
C ALA A 19 -8.58 -5.41 8.61
N GLU A 20 -9.31 -5.85 9.62
CA GLU A 20 -9.28 -5.20 10.92
C GLU A 20 -7.95 -5.48 11.60
N VAL A 21 -7.29 -4.43 12.10
CA VAL A 21 -6.06 -4.58 12.84
C VAL A 21 -6.37 -4.95 14.29
N PRO A 22 -5.82 -6.05 14.82
CA PRO A 22 -6.05 -6.45 16.20
C PRO A 22 -5.69 -5.34 17.20
N SER A 23 -6.53 -5.15 18.22
CA SER A 23 -6.33 -4.10 19.22
C SER A 23 -4.93 -4.10 19.88
N PRO A 24 -4.29 -5.24 20.17
CA PRO A 24 -2.92 -5.26 20.68
C PRO A 24 -1.91 -4.64 19.71
N ILE A 25 -2.05 -4.90 18.40
CA ILE A 25 -1.18 -4.30 17.36
C ILE A 25 -1.38 -2.78 17.29
N VAL A 26 -2.62 -2.32 17.35
CA VAL A 26 -2.91 -0.87 17.38
C VAL A 26 -2.30 -0.22 18.63
N ALA A 27 -2.40 -0.87 19.79
CA ALA A 27 -1.83 -0.38 21.04
C ALA A 27 -0.29 -0.28 20.96
N GLU A 28 0.34 -1.30 20.39
CA GLU A 28 1.78 -1.35 20.17
C GLU A 28 2.24 -0.25 19.20
N LEU A 29 1.54 -0.04 18.09
CA LEU A 29 1.84 1.04 17.16
C LEU A 29 1.73 2.40 17.83
N ARG A 30 0.68 2.63 18.61
CA ARG A 30 0.50 3.88 19.38
C ARG A 30 1.61 4.08 20.41
N GLN A 31 2.04 3.03 21.09
CA GLN A 31 3.17 3.08 22.00
C GLN A 31 4.46 3.44 21.27
N SER A 32 4.76 2.77 20.16
CA SER A 32 5.94 3.07 19.34
C SER A 32 5.93 4.52 18.81
N MET A 33 4.76 5.01 18.41
CA MET A 33 4.60 6.41 18.01
C MET A 33 4.80 7.38 19.17
N GLY A 34 4.33 7.03 20.37
CA GLY A 34 4.45 7.88 21.58
C GLY A 34 5.87 7.93 22.14
N SER A 35 6.66 6.89 21.95
CA SER A 35 8.06 6.81 22.38
C SER A 35 9.07 7.16 21.29
N LEU A 36 8.59 7.61 20.13
CA LEU A 36 9.43 7.89 18.97
C LEU A 36 10.38 9.06 19.21
N GLU A 37 11.67 8.79 19.14
CA GLU A 37 12.69 9.83 19.07
C GLU A 37 12.83 10.34 17.63
N LYS A 38 12.53 11.61 17.45
CA LYS A 38 12.59 12.30 16.14
C LYS A 38 14.01 12.79 15.91
N THR A 39 14.83 11.94 15.31
CA THR A 39 16.23 12.25 14.99
C THR A 39 16.49 12.14 13.48
N PRO A 40 17.62 12.62 12.94
CA PRO A 40 17.96 12.44 11.55
C PRO A 40 17.97 10.96 11.10
N GLU A 41 18.30 10.03 12.01
CA GLU A 41 18.37 8.59 11.73
C GLU A 41 16.98 7.97 11.60
N THR A 42 15.97 8.53 12.29
CA THR A 42 14.58 8.07 12.20
C THR A 42 13.79 8.81 11.14
N ASP A 43 14.34 9.86 10.51
CA ASP A 43 13.66 10.59 9.43
C ASP A 43 13.47 9.72 8.20
N ALA A 44 12.22 9.39 7.89
CA ALA A 44 11.88 8.54 6.76
C ALA A 44 11.75 9.32 5.44
N ARG A 45 11.60 10.64 5.47
CA ARG A 45 11.35 11.51 4.31
C ARG A 45 12.41 11.42 3.23
N THR A 46 13.67 11.15 3.61
CA THR A 46 14.78 11.03 2.67
C THR A 46 14.62 9.91 1.65
N THR A 47 13.76 8.95 1.93
CA THR A 47 13.55 7.74 1.11
C THR A 47 12.11 7.58 0.64
N LEU A 48 11.20 8.43 1.09
CA LEU A 48 9.79 8.39 0.72
C LEU A 48 9.47 9.41 -0.37
N ARG A 49 8.29 9.28 -0.96
CA ARG A 49 7.75 10.22 -1.93
C ARG A 49 6.54 10.89 -1.31
N GLY A 50 6.47 12.20 -1.42
CA GLY A 50 5.31 12.91 -0.92
C GLY A 50 5.65 14.33 -0.50
N HIS A 51 4.61 15.05 -0.12
CA HIS A 51 4.69 16.35 0.51
C HIS A 51 4.10 16.24 1.92
N ILE A 52 4.75 15.40 2.73
CA ILE A 52 4.41 15.17 4.13
C ILE A 52 5.58 15.65 4.98
N GLN A 53 5.29 16.57 5.89
CA GLN A 53 6.34 17.20 6.68
C GLN A 53 6.90 16.33 7.79
N GLU A 54 6.10 15.37 8.27
CA GLU A 54 6.47 14.50 9.37
C GLU A 54 6.26 13.03 9.02
N GLU A 55 7.35 12.37 8.66
CA GLU A 55 7.39 10.93 8.37
C GLU A 55 8.58 10.32 9.10
N TRP A 56 8.32 9.34 9.96
CA TRP A 56 9.32 8.78 10.86
C TRP A 56 9.33 7.26 10.81
N SER A 57 10.50 6.68 10.77
CA SER A 57 10.70 5.24 10.86
C SER A 57 10.28 4.71 12.23
N LEU A 58 9.59 3.58 12.23
CA LEU A 58 9.20 2.86 13.44
C LEU A 58 9.99 1.55 13.58
N PRO A 59 10.16 1.06 14.79
CA PRO A 59 10.79 -0.23 15.02
C PRO A 59 9.96 -1.37 14.44
N LEU A 60 10.62 -2.40 13.93
CA LEU A 60 10.01 -3.62 13.46
C LEU A 60 9.90 -4.61 14.63
N THR A 61 8.75 -4.67 15.25
CA THR A 61 8.52 -5.60 16.35
C THR A 61 8.14 -6.99 15.83
N LYS A 62 8.19 -7.99 16.71
CA LYS A 62 7.81 -9.36 16.36
C LYS A 62 6.32 -9.47 16.02
N GLU A 63 5.51 -8.74 16.75
CA GLU A 63 4.05 -8.77 16.67
C GLU A 63 3.58 -8.19 15.33
N ILE A 64 4.02 -6.98 14.98
CA ILE A 64 3.67 -6.38 13.68
C ILE A 64 4.24 -7.19 12.51
N SER A 65 5.45 -7.74 12.67
CA SER A 65 6.07 -8.59 11.65
C SER A 65 5.29 -9.89 11.45
N ALA A 66 4.83 -10.52 12.52
CA ALA A 66 3.99 -11.73 12.44
C ALA A 66 2.64 -11.44 11.81
N PHE A 67 2.00 -10.34 12.19
CA PHE A 67 0.71 -9.92 11.64
C PHE A 67 0.80 -9.66 10.12
N THR A 68 1.76 -8.85 9.68
CA THR A 68 1.94 -8.53 8.26
C THR A 68 2.34 -9.75 7.43
N ARG A 69 3.14 -10.65 8.00
CA ARG A 69 3.46 -11.94 7.37
C ARG A 69 2.23 -12.80 7.18
N CYS A 70 1.37 -12.91 8.19
CA CYS A 70 0.11 -13.65 8.08
C CYS A 70 -0.77 -13.09 6.95
N LEU A 71 -0.90 -11.77 6.86
CA LEU A 71 -1.65 -11.11 5.77
C LEU A 71 -1.02 -11.37 4.40
N SER A 72 0.31 -11.45 4.31
CA SER A 72 1.00 -11.76 3.05
C SER A 72 0.66 -13.17 2.55
N TYR A 73 0.63 -14.16 3.44
CA TYR A 73 0.21 -15.52 3.09
C TYR A 73 -1.27 -15.57 2.71
N GLU A 74 -2.14 -14.88 3.45
CA GLU A 74 -3.57 -14.84 3.12
C GLU A 74 -3.80 -14.17 1.76
N TYR A 75 -3.08 -13.09 1.45
CA TYR A 75 -3.14 -12.46 0.14
C TYR A 75 -2.81 -13.44 -0.98
N ILE A 76 -1.73 -14.20 -0.83
CA ILE A 76 -1.29 -15.16 -1.83
C ILE A 76 -2.31 -16.29 -2.01
N LYS A 77 -2.88 -16.76 -0.92
CA LYS A 77 -3.91 -17.79 -0.94
C LYS A 77 -5.15 -17.33 -1.73
N GLN A 78 -5.53 -16.04 -1.60
CA GLN A 78 -6.71 -15.49 -2.27
C GLN A 78 -6.45 -15.11 -3.73
N PHE A 79 -5.32 -14.48 -4.01
CA PHE A 79 -5.03 -13.87 -5.32
C PHE A 79 -3.97 -14.62 -6.12
N GLY A 80 -3.29 -15.57 -5.51
CA GLY A 80 -2.10 -16.20 -6.07
C GLY A 80 -0.89 -15.28 -5.96
N PHE A 81 0.29 -15.87 -6.15
CA PHE A 81 1.53 -15.13 -6.20
C PHE A 81 1.75 -14.61 -7.63
N GLN A 82 1.82 -13.30 -7.78
CA GLN A 82 2.18 -12.65 -9.03
C GLN A 82 3.42 -11.79 -8.79
N PRO A 83 4.61 -12.37 -8.90
CA PRO A 83 5.83 -11.57 -8.74
C PRO A 83 5.89 -10.51 -9.84
N SER A 84 6.27 -9.30 -9.47
CA SER A 84 6.66 -8.29 -10.45
C SER A 84 7.81 -8.83 -11.31
N MET A 85 7.84 -8.44 -12.58
CA MET A 85 8.87 -8.88 -13.51
C MET A 85 10.27 -8.71 -12.90
N GLY A 86 11.03 -9.80 -12.81
CA GLY A 86 12.37 -9.86 -12.23
C GLY A 86 12.51 -10.69 -10.95
N VAL A 87 11.42 -10.97 -10.24
CA VAL A 87 11.45 -11.82 -9.02
C VAL A 87 10.94 -13.25 -9.31
N ALA A 88 10.19 -13.41 -10.40
CA ALA A 88 9.50 -14.64 -10.75
C ALA A 88 10.42 -15.86 -10.95
N GLU A 89 11.63 -15.65 -11.44
CA GLU A 89 12.54 -16.77 -11.76
C GLU A 89 13.17 -17.42 -10.52
N THR A 90 13.26 -16.68 -9.42
CA THR A 90 13.90 -17.15 -8.18
C THR A 90 12.92 -17.77 -7.18
N MET A 91 11.62 -17.52 -7.32
CA MET A 91 10.60 -18.02 -6.40
C MET A 91 9.77 -19.15 -7.03
N ARG A 92 10.33 -20.35 -7.08
CA ARG A 92 9.63 -21.52 -7.62
C ARG A 92 8.65 -22.16 -6.65
N ASN A 93 8.83 -21.96 -5.36
CA ASN A 93 7.98 -22.56 -4.35
C ASN A 93 7.66 -21.51 -3.27
N ILE A 94 6.40 -21.09 -3.22
CA ILE A 94 5.93 -20.06 -2.28
C ILE A 94 5.89 -20.57 -0.83
N ASP A 95 5.71 -21.88 -0.65
CA ASP A 95 5.63 -22.49 0.68
C ASP A 95 6.97 -22.45 1.42
N GLU A 96 8.06 -22.23 0.66
CA GLU A 96 9.42 -22.07 1.20
C GLU A 96 9.79 -20.60 1.43
N CYS A 97 8.91 -19.67 1.08
CA CYS A 97 9.19 -18.24 1.22
C CYS A 97 8.91 -17.75 2.63
N ASP A 98 9.91 -17.10 3.25
CA ASP A 98 9.75 -16.40 4.53
C ASP A 98 9.60 -14.90 4.28
N PHE A 99 8.36 -14.40 4.36
CA PHE A 99 8.07 -12.97 4.17
C PHE A 99 8.53 -12.17 5.38
N LYS A 100 9.41 -11.20 5.12
CA LYS A 100 9.96 -10.33 6.16
C LYS A 100 9.49 -8.90 5.97
N LEU A 101 8.98 -8.32 7.03
CA LEU A 101 8.73 -6.88 7.08
C LEU A 101 10.07 -6.16 6.95
N LYS A 102 10.20 -5.29 5.97
CA LYS A 102 11.46 -4.59 5.67
C LYS A 102 11.48 -3.19 6.25
N ARG A 103 10.35 -2.52 6.26
CA ARG A 103 10.25 -1.11 6.67
C ARG A 103 8.87 -0.86 7.26
N LEU A 104 8.85 -0.03 8.27
CA LEU A 104 7.64 0.52 8.86
C LEU A 104 7.92 1.99 9.17
N TRP A 105 6.99 2.85 8.84
CA TRP A 105 7.08 4.28 9.17
C TRP A 105 5.69 4.82 9.46
N VAL A 106 5.63 5.96 10.13
CA VAL A 106 4.40 6.69 10.42
C VAL A 106 4.39 8.02 9.69
N ASN A 107 3.25 8.34 9.11
CA ASN A 107 2.97 9.63 8.49
C ASN A 107 2.04 10.43 9.40
N TYR A 108 2.46 11.61 9.81
CA TYR A 108 1.62 12.58 10.49
C TYR A 108 1.16 13.63 9.48
N GLN A 109 0.12 13.29 8.73
CA GLN A 109 -0.42 14.17 7.70
C GLN A 109 -1.15 15.36 8.30
N LYS A 110 -0.79 16.55 7.87
CA LYS A 110 -1.43 17.82 8.16
C LYS A 110 -2.28 18.26 6.98
N ARG A 111 -3.05 19.31 7.17
CA ARG A 111 -3.80 19.95 6.09
C ARG A 111 -2.84 20.33 4.95
N TYR A 112 -3.19 19.97 3.72
CA TYR A 112 -2.41 20.14 2.49
C TYR A 112 -1.22 19.18 2.30
N ASP A 113 -0.93 18.31 3.27
CA ASP A 113 0.03 17.23 3.04
C ASP A 113 -0.60 16.18 2.12
N PHE A 114 0.17 15.66 1.21
CA PHE A 114 -0.29 14.60 0.30
C PHE A 114 0.86 13.72 -0.17
N ASN A 115 0.53 12.50 -0.53
CA ASN A 115 1.40 11.62 -1.29
C ASN A 115 0.95 11.61 -2.75
N PRO A 116 1.82 11.98 -3.71
CA PRO A 116 1.52 11.80 -5.12
C PRO A 116 1.45 10.31 -5.46
N LEU A 117 0.91 10.01 -6.63
CA LEU A 117 0.98 8.65 -7.16
C LEU A 117 2.44 8.20 -7.25
N HIS A 118 2.74 7.09 -6.63
CA HIS A 118 4.09 6.51 -6.56
C HIS A 118 4.04 4.99 -6.50
N ILE A 119 5.18 4.36 -6.72
CA ILE A 119 5.35 2.92 -6.62
C ILE A 119 6.14 2.57 -5.36
N HIS A 120 5.84 1.41 -4.80
CA HIS A 120 6.58 0.84 -3.68
C HIS A 120 7.58 -0.21 -4.16
N SER A 121 8.73 -0.28 -3.50
CA SER A 121 9.64 -1.41 -3.60
C SER A 121 9.16 -2.53 -2.67
N GLY A 122 9.55 -3.76 -2.99
CA GLY A 122 9.14 -4.96 -2.24
C GLY A 122 8.02 -5.72 -2.93
N LEU A 123 7.59 -6.82 -2.31
CA LEU A 123 6.54 -7.69 -2.86
C LEU A 123 5.16 -7.21 -2.48
N PHE A 124 5.02 -6.75 -1.25
CA PHE A 124 3.76 -6.25 -0.68
C PHE A 124 4.01 -4.93 0.02
N SER A 125 2.99 -4.10 0.01
CA SER A 125 2.88 -2.90 0.84
C SER A 125 1.52 -2.88 1.53
N PHE A 126 1.46 -2.18 2.64
CA PHE A 126 0.23 -2.04 3.41
C PHE A 126 0.15 -0.65 4.01
N VAL A 127 -1.06 -0.26 4.36
CA VAL A 127 -1.36 0.96 5.12
C VAL A 127 -2.21 0.58 6.33
N ILE A 128 -1.87 1.11 7.48
CA ILE A 128 -2.67 0.99 8.70
C ILE A 128 -3.12 2.39 9.10
N TRP A 129 -4.42 2.60 9.14
CA TRP A 129 -5.03 3.85 9.65
C TRP A 129 -5.16 3.77 11.16
N VAL A 130 -4.17 4.30 11.87
CA VAL A 130 -4.18 4.34 13.35
C VAL A 130 -5.12 5.40 13.88
N GLN A 131 -5.23 6.52 13.14
CA GLN A 131 -6.13 7.63 13.45
C GLN A 131 -6.51 8.36 12.17
N ILE A 132 -7.80 8.63 12.00
CA ILE A 132 -8.32 9.49 10.93
C ILE A 132 -9.05 10.65 11.65
N PRO A 133 -8.45 11.85 11.72
CA PRO A 133 -8.98 12.97 12.52
C PRO A 133 -10.02 13.80 11.78
N TYR A 134 -10.51 13.38 10.63
CA TYR A 134 -11.48 14.10 9.80
C TYR A 134 -12.62 13.19 9.34
N ASP A 135 -13.71 13.83 8.93
CA ASP A 135 -14.86 13.18 8.31
C ASP A 135 -14.73 13.32 6.78
N ILE A 136 -14.50 12.20 6.11
CA ILE A 136 -14.32 12.18 4.65
C ILE A 136 -15.50 12.76 3.88
N LYS A 137 -16.74 12.61 4.38
CA LYS A 137 -17.92 13.17 3.74
C LYS A 137 -17.89 14.68 3.77
N LYS A 138 -17.51 15.26 4.92
CA LYS A 138 -17.39 16.72 5.06
C LYS A 138 -16.27 17.28 4.20
N GLU A 139 -15.15 16.56 4.06
CA GLU A 139 -14.09 16.96 3.15
C GLU A 139 -14.55 16.92 1.69
N GLN A 140 -15.33 15.93 1.33
CA GLN A 140 -15.86 15.75 -0.02
C GLN A 140 -16.97 16.73 -0.39
N GLU A 141 -17.78 17.17 0.58
CA GLU A 141 -18.82 18.18 0.39
C GLU A 141 -18.25 19.56 -0.01
N GLN A 142 -16.98 19.82 0.31
CA GLN A 142 -16.29 21.07 -0.07
C GLN A 142 -15.80 21.08 -1.52
N TYR A 143 -15.92 19.97 -2.23
CA TYR A 143 -15.43 19.83 -3.58
C TYR A 143 -16.43 20.42 -4.59
N VAL A 144 -15.96 21.35 -5.41
CA VAL A 144 -16.80 22.11 -6.36
C VAL A 144 -16.86 21.45 -7.74
N THR A 145 -16.05 20.40 -7.96
CA THR A 145 -15.94 19.72 -9.25
C THR A 145 -16.46 18.28 -9.15
N ASN A 146 -16.69 17.63 -10.29
CA ASN A 146 -17.16 16.25 -10.36
C ASN A 146 -16.15 15.18 -9.87
N GLY A 147 -14.96 15.58 -9.44
CA GLY A 147 -13.96 14.69 -8.82
C GLY A 147 -14.20 14.58 -7.32
N ASN A 148 -14.24 13.37 -6.79
CA ASN A 148 -14.50 13.10 -5.37
C ASN A 148 -13.31 12.39 -4.72
N GLU A 149 -12.11 12.90 -4.99
CA GLU A 149 -10.85 12.25 -4.61
C GLU A 149 -10.20 12.90 -3.39
N THR A 150 -10.82 13.96 -2.85
CA THR A 150 -10.30 14.68 -1.68
C THR A 150 -10.24 13.76 -0.48
N ALA A 151 -9.10 13.77 0.20
CA ALA A 151 -8.82 12.95 1.38
C ALA A 151 -8.95 11.42 1.14
N ALA A 152 -8.97 10.99 -0.12
CA ALA A 152 -9.09 9.58 -0.48
C ALA A 152 -7.71 8.90 -0.52
N PHE A 153 -7.71 7.64 -0.13
CA PHE A 153 -6.60 6.73 -0.43
C PHE A 153 -6.90 6.00 -1.73
N MET A 154 -6.01 6.08 -2.69
CA MET A 154 -6.22 5.50 -4.02
C MET A 154 -5.21 4.41 -4.32
N PHE A 155 -5.72 3.25 -4.76
CA PHE A 155 -4.93 2.27 -5.47
C PHE A 155 -5.12 2.48 -6.96
N GLN A 156 -4.03 2.73 -7.66
CA GLN A 156 -4.05 2.70 -9.10
C GLN A 156 -3.45 1.40 -9.61
N TYR A 157 -4.26 0.63 -10.30
CA TYR A 157 -3.84 -0.58 -10.98
C TYR A 157 -4.05 -0.41 -12.47
N ASN A 158 -2.96 -0.46 -13.21
CA ASN A 158 -3.00 -0.39 -14.66
C ASN A 158 -3.19 -1.79 -15.23
N THR A 159 -4.44 -2.14 -15.55
CA THR A 159 -4.82 -3.46 -16.12
C THR A 159 -4.56 -3.56 -17.61
N ALA A 160 -4.32 -2.46 -18.28
CA ALA A 160 -4.04 -2.46 -19.70
C ALA A 160 -2.56 -2.16 -19.94
N PRO A 161 -1.92 -2.87 -20.88
CA PRO A 161 -0.81 -2.30 -21.59
C PRO A 161 -1.38 -1.17 -22.43
N VAL A 162 -1.72 -0.08 -21.80
CA VAL A 162 -2.05 1.12 -22.53
C VAL A 162 -0.70 1.64 -23.01
N SER A 163 -0.33 1.26 -24.21
CA SER A 163 0.49 2.15 -24.96
C SER A 163 -0.37 3.40 -25.12
N TYR A 164 -0.15 4.40 -24.31
CA TYR A 164 -0.53 5.74 -24.67
C TYR A 164 0.31 6.09 -25.88
N THR A 165 -0.19 5.77 -27.04
CA THR A 165 0.15 6.57 -28.19
C THR A 165 -0.40 7.94 -27.87
N HIS A 166 0.49 8.87 -27.56
CA HIS A 166 0.16 10.26 -27.69
C HIS A 166 -0.22 10.45 -29.14
N LEU A 167 -1.51 10.45 -29.41
CA LEU A 167 -2.05 10.98 -30.64
C LEU A 167 -1.88 12.50 -30.49
N THR A 168 -0.76 13.01 -31.00
CA THR A 168 -0.62 14.43 -31.30
C THR A 168 -1.49 14.79 -32.49
#